data_15b5702f0aa6c2c271ae615866384c87
#
_entry.id   15b5702f0aa6c2c271ae615866384c87
#
_cell.length_a   1.000
_cell.length_b   1.000
_cell.length_c   1.000
_cell.angle_alpha   90.00
_cell.angle_beta   90.00
_cell.angle_gamma   90.00
#
_symmetry.space_group_name_H-M   'P 1'
#
loop_
_entity.id
_entity.type
_entity.pdbx_description
1 polymer ?
#
loop_
_entity_poly.entity_id
_entity_poly.type
_entity_poly.pdbx_seq_one_letter_code
_entity_poly.pdbx_strand_id
1 'polypeptide(L)'
;IAVHLFVFYFGILADDTPPVGLAAYAAAAISGADPIRTGVQGFTYDIRTAILPFMFIFNTQLLLIGLTGWFDLLVTIFSAVTAMLVFSAATQGFWFTKTRWWETVLLLLITFTLFRPGFWWDMVYPPTEDRPGSELFQHVDDIPAGEAIIIRASGMALDGRDVSKYLRLPLPAGETPQQRLAEAGLEVSPPGDQLVVDFVN
;
A
#
# COMPACT_ATOMS: atom_id res chain seq x y z
N ILE A 1 10.70 1.80 -0.52
CA ILE A 1 10.59 2.73 0.62
C ILE A 1 9.56 2.20 1.61
N ALA A 2 8.29 1.97 1.24
CA ALA A 2 7.23 1.54 2.16
C ALA A 2 7.59 0.27 2.96
N VAL A 3 8.12 -0.77 2.31
CA VAL A 3 8.55 -2.02 2.97
C VAL A 3 9.65 -1.79 4.00
N HIS A 4 10.64 -0.94 3.70
CA HIS A 4 11.72 -0.62 4.65
C HIS A 4 11.18 0.14 5.86
N LEU A 5 10.27 1.09 5.66
CA LEU A 5 9.60 1.80 6.74
C LEU A 5 8.74 0.85 7.59
N PHE A 6 8.07 -0.11 6.95
CA PHE A 6 7.30 -1.14 7.66
C PHE A 6 8.18 -1.91 8.64
N VAL A 7 9.30 -2.46 8.17
CA VAL A 7 10.24 -3.22 9.01
C VAL A 7 10.84 -2.35 10.10
N PHE A 8 11.21 -1.11 9.79
CA PHE A 8 11.78 -0.16 10.74
C PHE A 8 10.80 0.16 11.89
N TYR A 9 9.53 0.44 11.58
CA TYR A 9 8.51 0.71 12.58
C TYR A 9 8.24 -0.48 13.50
N PHE A 10 8.19 -1.70 12.95
CA PHE A 10 8.05 -2.91 13.77
C PHE A 10 9.27 -3.15 14.66
N GLY A 11 10.47 -2.79 14.21
CA GLY A 11 11.68 -2.84 15.03
C GLY A 11 11.60 -1.90 16.24
N ILE A 12 11.08 -0.68 16.07
CA ILE A 12 10.87 0.28 17.15
C ILE A 12 9.80 -0.22 18.15
N LEU A 13 8.69 -0.74 17.64
CA LEU A 13 7.61 -1.26 18.48
C LEU A 13 8.02 -2.43 19.38
N ALA A 14 9.10 -3.14 19.04
CA ALA A 14 9.62 -4.23 19.86
C ALA A 14 10.06 -3.76 21.26
N ASP A 15 10.52 -2.51 21.40
CA ASP A 15 10.95 -1.94 22.69
C ASP A 15 9.78 -1.71 23.67
N ASP A 16 8.57 -1.55 23.16
CA ASP A 16 7.36 -1.32 23.96
C ASP A 16 6.46 -2.56 24.05
N THR A 17 6.79 -3.62 23.28
CA THR A 17 5.95 -4.82 23.22
C THR A 17 6.36 -5.86 24.27
N PRO A 18 5.45 -6.28 25.17
CA PRO A 18 5.72 -7.41 26.08
C PRO A 18 5.98 -8.73 25.31
N PRO A 19 6.89 -9.58 25.78
CA PRO A 19 7.65 -9.54 27.03
C PRO A 19 8.99 -8.77 26.95
N VAL A 20 9.40 -8.30 25.79
CA VAL A 20 10.71 -7.63 25.60
C VAL A 20 10.72 -6.24 26.22
N GLY A 21 9.76 -5.41 25.92
CA GLY A 21 9.36 -4.11 26.49
C GLY A 21 10.36 -3.38 27.38
N LEU A 22 11.56 -3.05 26.90
CA LEU A 22 12.60 -2.39 27.70
C LEU A 22 12.11 -1.07 28.31
N ALA A 23 11.35 -0.29 27.56
CA ALA A 23 10.76 0.96 28.02
C ALA A 23 9.77 0.73 29.18
N ALA A 24 8.97 -0.33 29.11
CA ALA A 24 8.03 -0.71 30.16
C ALA A 24 8.75 -1.13 31.47
N TYR A 25 9.85 -1.87 31.36
CA TYR A 25 10.68 -2.23 32.54
C TYR A 25 11.29 -0.99 33.17
N ALA A 26 11.81 -0.06 32.38
CA ALA A 26 12.36 1.20 32.89
C ALA A 26 11.28 2.04 33.60
N ALA A 27 10.11 2.19 32.99
CA ALA A 27 8.99 2.92 33.58
C ALA A 27 8.49 2.26 34.88
N ALA A 28 8.40 0.93 34.92
CA ALA A 28 8.01 0.18 36.09
C ALA A 28 9.02 0.32 37.21
N ALA A 29 10.33 0.35 36.94
CA ALA A 29 11.39 0.56 37.93
C ALA A 29 11.28 1.94 38.58
N ILE A 30 10.88 2.98 37.81
CA ILE A 30 10.68 4.34 38.33
C ILE A 30 9.41 4.44 39.17
N SER A 31 8.32 3.85 38.68
CA SER A 31 6.99 3.95 39.33
C SER A 31 6.78 2.96 40.47
N GLY A 32 7.64 1.94 40.62
CA GLY A 32 7.46 0.82 41.55
C GLY A 32 6.29 -0.12 41.15
N ALA A 33 5.82 -0.04 39.93
CA ALA A 33 4.73 -0.87 39.40
C ALA A 33 5.22 -2.24 38.87
N ASP A 34 4.29 -3.14 38.60
CA ASP A 34 4.60 -4.42 37.94
C ASP A 34 4.99 -4.17 36.46
N PRO A 35 6.17 -4.66 36.01
CA PRO A 35 6.68 -4.40 34.67
C PRO A 35 5.77 -4.94 33.56
N ILE A 36 5.19 -6.13 33.77
CA ILE A 36 4.33 -6.77 32.77
C ILE A 36 3.02 -5.98 32.59
N ARG A 37 2.41 -5.58 33.70
CA ARG A 37 1.20 -4.75 33.65
C ARG A 37 1.48 -3.40 33.04
N THR A 38 2.62 -2.79 33.35
CA THR A 38 3.06 -1.54 32.74
C THR A 38 3.24 -1.71 31.23
N GLY A 39 3.87 -2.81 30.78
CA GLY A 39 4.05 -3.12 29.37
C GLY A 39 2.73 -3.36 28.63
N VAL A 40 1.80 -4.13 29.21
CA VAL A 40 0.46 -4.33 28.63
C VAL A 40 -0.29 -3.01 28.51
N GLN A 41 -0.20 -2.15 29.51
CA GLN A 41 -0.83 -0.84 29.46
C GLN A 41 -0.19 0.07 28.40
N GLY A 42 1.14 0.09 28.30
CA GLY A 42 1.89 0.82 27.27
C GLY A 42 1.48 0.35 25.86
N PHE A 43 1.53 -0.95 25.62
CA PHE A 43 1.13 -1.54 24.34
C PHE A 43 -0.31 -1.18 23.93
N THR A 44 -1.23 -1.06 24.90
CA THR A 44 -2.61 -0.63 24.61
C THR A 44 -2.65 0.78 24.03
N TYR A 45 -1.73 1.64 24.42
CA TYR A 45 -1.60 2.99 23.83
C TYR A 45 -0.84 2.96 22.51
N ASP A 46 0.11 2.06 22.34
CA ASP A 46 0.97 1.96 21.15
C ASP A 46 0.36 1.18 19.99
N ILE A 47 -0.77 0.50 20.19
CA ILE A 47 -1.48 -0.21 19.12
C ILE A 47 -1.82 0.71 17.95
N ARG A 48 -1.95 2.01 18.18
CA ARG A 48 -2.16 3.03 17.16
C ARG A 48 -0.93 3.24 16.30
N THR A 49 0.25 3.21 16.92
CA THR A 49 1.54 3.30 16.23
C THR A 49 1.78 2.05 15.38
N ALA A 50 1.33 0.89 15.86
CA ALA A 50 1.44 -0.37 15.14
C ALA A 50 0.66 -0.39 13.80
N ILE A 51 -0.39 0.41 13.65
CA ILE A 51 -1.18 0.46 12.41
C ILE A 51 -0.53 1.34 11.32
N LEU A 52 0.33 2.31 11.70
CA LEU A 52 0.99 3.21 10.75
C LEU A 52 1.77 2.49 9.63
N PRO A 53 2.58 1.44 9.92
CA PRO A 53 3.28 0.70 8.88
C PRO A 53 2.36 0.08 7.83
N PHE A 54 1.21 -0.42 8.25
CA PHE A 54 0.21 -0.95 7.32
C PHE A 54 -0.39 0.16 6.44
N MET A 55 -0.61 1.35 7.02
CA MET A 55 -1.08 2.50 6.25
C MET A 55 -0.12 2.87 5.12
N PHE A 56 1.19 2.85 5.36
CA PHE A 56 2.19 3.15 4.33
C PHE A 56 2.19 2.15 3.17
N ILE A 57 1.82 0.88 3.44
CA ILE A 57 1.71 -0.14 2.40
C ILE A 57 0.42 0.03 1.61
N PHE A 58 -0.70 0.27 2.28
CA PHE A 58 -2.00 0.39 1.63
C PHE A 58 -2.22 1.74 0.95
N ASN A 59 -1.56 2.80 1.44
CA ASN A 59 -1.65 4.14 0.88
C ASN A 59 -0.27 4.80 0.82
N THR A 60 0.42 4.61 -0.31
CA THR A 60 1.75 5.18 -0.56
C THR A 60 1.74 6.70 -0.70
N GLN A 61 0.57 7.33 -0.90
CA GLN A 61 0.44 8.78 -0.94
C GLN A 61 0.79 9.42 0.41
N LEU A 62 0.62 8.67 1.54
CA LEU A 62 1.09 9.11 2.86
C LEU A 62 2.62 9.28 2.94
N LEU A 63 3.36 8.61 2.05
CA LEU A 63 4.80 8.76 1.89
C LEU A 63 5.16 9.81 0.83
N LEU A 64 4.19 10.62 0.41
CA LEU A 64 4.32 11.63 -0.65
C LEU A 64 4.71 11.05 -2.02
N ILE A 65 4.40 9.77 -2.25
CA ILE A 65 4.70 9.08 -3.50
C ILE A 65 3.45 9.10 -4.38
N GLY A 66 3.59 9.61 -5.62
CA GLY A 66 2.50 9.63 -6.61
C GLY A 66 1.51 10.78 -6.42
N LEU A 67 1.87 11.83 -5.69
CA LEU A 67 1.06 13.04 -5.60
C LEU A 67 1.20 13.85 -6.89
N THR A 68 0.07 14.24 -7.46
CA THR A 68 0.02 15.01 -8.72
C THR A 68 -0.13 16.52 -8.49
N GLY A 69 -0.54 16.96 -7.28
CA GLY A 69 -0.73 18.35 -7.00
C GLY A 69 -0.82 18.72 -5.52
N TRP A 70 -0.82 20.03 -5.26
CA TRP A 70 -0.95 20.59 -3.92
C TRP A 70 -2.30 20.24 -3.26
N PHE A 71 -3.36 20.14 -4.04
CA PHE A 71 -4.68 19.76 -3.55
C PHE A 71 -4.68 18.30 -3.03
N ASP A 72 -4.08 17.38 -3.78
CA ASP A 72 -3.95 15.97 -3.38
C ASP A 72 -3.17 15.83 -2.07
N LEU A 73 -2.11 16.64 -1.91
CA LEU A 73 -1.33 16.68 -0.67
C LEU A 73 -2.19 17.09 0.53
N LEU A 74 -2.97 18.16 0.39
CA LEU A 74 -3.83 18.65 1.47
C LEU A 74 -4.92 17.63 1.84
N VAL A 75 -5.56 17.03 0.85
CA VAL A 75 -6.58 15.99 1.07
C VAL A 75 -5.98 14.78 1.75
N THR A 76 -4.80 14.33 1.33
CA THR A 76 -4.10 13.19 1.93
C THR A 76 -3.74 13.46 3.40
N ILE A 77 -3.18 14.63 3.71
CA ILE A 77 -2.85 15.01 5.09
C ILE A 77 -4.11 15.08 5.95
N PHE A 78 -5.15 15.76 5.47
CA PHE A 78 -6.41 15.90 6.21
C PHE A 78 -7.08 14.55 6.47
N SER A 79 -7.13 13.69 5.46
CA SER A 79 -7.67 12.33 5.58
C SER A 79 -6.87 11.49 6.58
N ALA A 80 -5.54 11.54 6.53
CA ALA A 80 -4.67 10.80 7.44
C ALA A 80 -4.82 11.25 8.89
N VAL A 81 -4.83 12.56 9.15
CA VAL A 81 -5.01 13.12 10.50
C VAL A 81 -6.38 12.74 11.05
N THR A 82 -7.43 12.89 10.24
CA THR A 82 -8.79 12.52 10.63
C THR A 82 -8.90 11.03 10.93
N ALA A 83 -8.33 10.18 10.08
CA ALA A 83 -8.31 8.74 10.27
C ALA A 83 -7.63 8.33 11.58
N MET A 84 -6.49 8.95 11.92
CA MET A 84 -5.77 8.68 13.17
C MET A 84 -6.54 9.13 14.40
N LEU A 85 -7.24 10.26 14.34
CA LEU A 85 -8.10 10.72 15.43
C LEU A 85 -9.29 9.78 15.67
N VAL A 86 -9.96 9.37 14.59
CA VAL A 86 -11.08 8.43 14.64
C VAL A 86 -10.61 7.06 15.15
N PHE A 87 -9.46 6.57 14.68
CA PHE A 87 -8.87 5.34 15.16
C PHE A 87 -8.52 5.37 16.65
N SER A 88 -7.95 6.49 17.10
CA SER A 88 -7.65 6.70 18.52
C SER A 88 -8.90 6.65 19.37
N ALA A 89 -9.98 7.28 18.94
CA ALA A 89 -11.26 7.23 19.63
C ALA A 89 -11.87 5.82 19.67
N ALA A 90 -11.79 5.11 18.55
CA ALA A 90 -12.28 3.73 18.44
C ALA A 90 -11.53 2.78 19.40
N THR A 91 -10.19 2.85 19.43
CA THR A 91 -9.36 1.96 20.27
C THR A 91 -9.42 2.29 21.75
N GLN A 92 -9.67 3.55 22.11
CA GLN A 92 -9.85 3.96 23.51
C GLN A 92 -11.28 3.77 24.02
N GLY A 93 -12.24 3.52 23.15
CA GLY A 93 -13.64 3.41 23.53
C GLY A 93 -14.22 4.73 24.04
N PHE A 94 -13.68 5.86 23.60
CA PHE A 94 -14.08 7.19 24.03
C PHE A 94 -13.97 8.21 22.88
N TRP A 95 -15.13 8.83 22.58
CA TRP A 95 -15.22 9.98 21.68
C TRP A 95 -16.18 10.99 22.31
N PHE A 96 -15.68 12.01 23.00
CA PHE A 96 -16.45 12.94 23.83
C PHE A 96 -17.25 12.25 24.96
N THR A 97 -17.77 11.04 24.75
CA THR A 97 -18.46 10.16 25.68
C THR A 97 -17.95 8.74 25.52
N LYS A 98 -18.26 7.84 26.47
CA LYS A 98 -17.95 6.40 26.31
C LYS A 98 -18.70 5.84 25.12
N THR A 99 -17.96 5.26 24.18
CA THR A 99 -18.52 4.64 22.99
C THR A 99 -19.12 3.27 23.33
N ARG A 100 -20.21 2.92 22.65
CA ARG A 100 -20.79 1.58 22.68
C ARG A 100 -20.02 0.68 21.73
N TRP A 101 -20.10 -0.63 21.93
CA TRP A 101 -19.34 -1.58 21.11
C TRP A 101 -19.62 -1.45 19.58
N TRP A 102 -20.86 -1.19 19.19
CA TRP A 102 -21.23 -0.99 17.79
C TRP A 102 -20.73 0.35 17.22
N GLU A 103 -20.61 1.39 18.04
CA GLU A 103 -20.02 2.68 17.67
C GLU A 103 -18.52 2.49 17.41
N THR A 104 -17.85 1.69 18.24
CA THR A 104 -16.45 1.31 18.02
C THR A 104 -16.26 0.60 16.68
N VAL A 105 -17.13 -0.34 16.32
CA VAL A 105 -17.08 -1.03 15.03
C VAL A 105 -17.27 -0.05 13.88
N LEU A 106 -18.24 0.87 13.99
CA LEU A 106 -18.45 1.91 12.97
C LEU A 106 -17.25 2.84 12.85
N LEU A 107 -16.65 3.28 13.95
CA LEU A 107 -15.45 4.12 13.93
C LEU A 107 -14.27 3.41 13.28
N LEU A 108 -14.08 2.11 13.54
CA LEU A 108 -13.05 1.30 12.89
C LEU A 108 -13.29 1.18 11.37
N LEU A 109 -14.55 1.00 10.95
CA LEU A 109 -14.91 0.94 9.54
C LEU A 109 -14.66 2.28 8.84
N ILE A 110 -15.03 3.40 9.47
CA ILE A 110 -14.74 4.75 8.97
C ILE A 110 -13.22 4.95 8.87
N THR A 111 -12.47 4.56 9.89
CA THR A 111 -11.01 4.63 9.90
C THR A 111 -10.41 3.88 8.72
N PHE A 112 -10.84 2.64 8.50
CA PHE A 112 -10.38 1.83 7.37
C PHE A 112 -10.69 2.49 6.03
N THR A 113 -11.88 3.05 5.86
CA THR A 113 -12.28 3.78 4.65
C THR A 113 -11.42 5.01 4.41
N LEU A 114 -11.08 5.76 5.46
CA LEU A 114 -10.22 6.95 5.37
C LEU A 114 -8.76 6.59 5.06
N PHE A 115 -8.27 5.44 5.55
CA PHE A 115 -6.92 4.97 5.25
C PHE A 115 -6.75 4.52 3.80
N ARG A 116 -7.81 3.97 3.21
CA ARG A 116 -7.82 3.54 1.81
C ARG A 116 -9.09 4.04 1.12
N PRO A 117 -9.14 5.32 0.77
CA PRO A 117 -10.37 5.95 0.25
C PRO A 117 -10.88 5.31 -1.06
N GLY A 118 -10.01 4.67 -1.86
CA GLY A 118 -10.39 3.95 -3.07
C GLY A 118 -10.93 2.53 -2.87
N PHE A 119 -10.81 1.95 -1.66
CA PHE A 119 -11.08 0.51 -1.46
C PHE A 119 -12.47 0.06 -1.94
N TRP A 120 -13.52 0.77 -1.56
CA TRP A 120 -14.89 0.42 -1.94
C TRP A 120 -15.16 0.65 -3.42
N TRP A 121 -14.51 1.66 -3.99
CA TRP A 121 -14.61 1.96 -5.41
C TRP A 121 -13.87 0.93 -6.25
N ASP A 122 -12.66 0.56 -5.85
CA ASP A 122 -11.84 -0.46 -6.50
C ASP A 122 -12.48 -1.85 -6.48
N MET A 123 -13.33 -2.13 -5.46
CA MET A 123 -14.09 -3.38 -5.39
C MET A 123 -15.20 -3.46 -6.44
N VAL A 124 -15.81 -2.32 -6.76
CA VAL A 124 -16.91 -2.23 -7.75
C VAL A 124 -16.36 -1.98 -9.15
N TYR A 125 -15.32 -1.16 -9.23
CA TYR A 125 -14.63 -0.79 -10.48
C TYR A 125 -13.14 -1.05 -10.31
N PRO A 126 -12.66 -2.27 -10.56
CA PRO A 126 -11.25 -2.59 -10.42
C PRO A 126 -10.42 -1.68 -11.36
N PRO A 127 -9.34 -1.07 -10.85
CA PRO A 127 -8.53 -0.13 -11.63
C PRO A 127 -7.74 -0.79 -12.76
N THR A 128 -7.66 -2.10 -12.77
CA THR A 128 -6.99 -2.90 -13.80
C THR A 128 -7.85 -4.07 -14.19
N GLU A 129 -8.08 -4.24 -15.49
CA GLU A 129 -8.67 -5.43 -16.06
C GLU A 129 -7.58 -6.32 -16.62
N ASP A 130 -7.57 -7.60 -16.21
CA ASP A 130 -6.71 -8.61 -16.83
C ASP A 130 -7.26 -8.97 -18.20
N ARG A 131 -6.52 -8.63 -19.27
CA ARG A 131 -6.88 -8.96 -20.64
C ARG A 131 -5.85 -9.92 -21.24
N PRO A 132 -6.24 -10.77 -22.18
CA PRO A 132 -5.33 -11.70 -22.83
C PRO A 132 -4.26 -10.95 -23.63
N GLY A 133 -3.01 -11.46 -23.62
CA GLY A 133 -1.89 -10.84 -24.32
C GLY A 133 -2.09 -10.71 -25.84
N SER A 134 -2.99 -11.50 -26.43
CA SER A 134 -3.38 -11.40 -27.86
C SER A 134 -4.00 -10.05 -28.23
N GLU A 135 -4.60 -9.35 -27.26
CA GLU A 135 -5.24 -8.05 -27.46
C GLU A 135 -4.30 -6.87 -27.18
N LEU A 136 -3.03 -7.15 -26.80
CA LEU A 136 -2.04 -6.13 -26.39
C LEU A 136 -1.91 -5.00 -27.42
N PHE A 137 -1.77 -5.35 -28.69
CA PHE A 137 -1.56 -4.36 -29.74
C PHE A 137 -2.76 -3.45 -29.95
N GLN A 138 -3.98 -3.97 -29.82
CA GLN A 138 -5.21 -3.15 -29.92
C GLN A 138 -5.30 -2.16 -28.75
N HIS A 139 -4.96 -2.62 -27.54
CA HIS A 139 -4.99 -1.76 -26.36
C HIS A 139 -3.91 -0.68 -26.35
N VAL A 140 -2.72 -0.98 -26.87
CA VAL A 140 -1.64 0.00 -27.00
C VAL A 140 -2.05 1.16 -27.93
N ASP A 141 -2.85 0.88 -28.94
CA ASP A 141 -3.38 1.92 -29.84
C ASP A 141 -4.39 2.85 -29.15
N ASP A 142 -5.23 2.29 -28.29
CA ASP A 142 -6.28 3.05 -27.58
C ASP A 142 -5.72 3.93 -26.44
N ILE A 143 -4.49 3.68 -25.98
CA ILE A 143 -3.88 4.40 -24.86
C ILE A 143 -3.22 5.71 -25.35
N PRO A 144 -3.57 6.88 -24.78
CA PRO A 144 -2.93 8.15 -25.12
C PRO A 144 -1.41 8.13 -24.87
N ALA A 145 -0.66 8.91 -25.66
CA ALA A 145 0.77 9.08 -25.46
C ALA A 145 1.08 9.70 -24.10
N GLY A 146 2.01 9.09 -23.36
CA GLY A 146 2.40 9.52 -22.01
C GLY A 146 1.69 8.75 -20.89
N GLU A 147 0.64 7.99 -21.17
CA GLU A 147 0.05 7.06 -20.21
C GLU A 147 0.83 5.75 -20.15
N ALA A 148 0.71 5.03 -19.02
CA ALA A 148 1.46 3.81 -18.78
C ALA A 148 0.56 2.58 -18.86
N ILE A 149 1.02 1.56 -19.59
CA ILE A 149 0.41 0.23 -19.60
C ILE A 149 1.09 -0.65 -18.54
N ILE A 150 0.31 -1.52 -17.89
CA ILE A 150 0.84 -2.54 -16.97
C ILE A 150 0.73 -3.89 -17.66
N ILE A 151 1.88 -4.52 -17.87
CA ILE A 151 1.97 -5.83 -18.53
C ILE A 151 2.44 -6.85 -17.50
N ARG A 152 1.78 -7.99 -17.42
CA ARG A 152 2.24 -9.13 -16.65
C ARG A 152 3.04 -10.07 -17.55
N ALA A 153 4.35 -10.05 -17.41
CA ALA A 153 5.24 -11.00 -18.04
C ALA A 153 5.42 -12.22 -17.13
N SER A 154 5.18 -13.42 -17.64
CA SER A 154 5.42 -14.68 -16.95
C SER A 154 6.36 -15.53 -17.78
N GLY A 155 7.32 -16.16 -17.10
CA GLY A 155 8.33 -17.00 -17.72
C GLY A 155 9.05 -17.86 -16.71
N MET A 156 9.91 -18.73 -17.18
CA MET A 156 10.73 -19.61 -16.35
C MET A 156 12.07 -18.95 -16.05
N ALA A 157 12.40 -18.80 -14.77
CA ALA A 157 13.72 -18.30 -14.36
C ALA A 157 14.83 -19.35 -14.66
N LEU A 158 16.09 -18.91 -14.63
CA LEU A 158 17.23 -19.79 -14.89
C LEU A 158 17.34 -20.98 -13.92
N ASP A 159 16.71 -20.89 -12.76
CA ASP A 159 16.64 -21.94 -11.74
C ASP A 159 15.42 -22.89 -11.90
N GLY A 160 14.66 -22.74 -13.00
CA GLY A 160 13.50 -23.58 -13.32
C GLY A 160 12.22 -23.22 -12.60
N ARG A 161 12.17 -22.10 -11.87
CA ARG A 161 10.95 -21.63 -11.21
C ARG A 161 10.13 -20.74 -12.14
N ASP A 162 8.79 -20.89 -12.11
CA ASP A 162 7.90 -19.97 -12.78
C ASP A 162 7.91 -18.61 -12.04
N VAL A 163 8.25 -17.56 -12.77
CA VAL A 163 8.28 -16.18 -12.25
C VAL A 163 7.33 -15.32 -13.08
N SER A 164 6.51 -14.54 -12.39
CA SER A 164 5.70 -13.50 -13.03
C SER A 164 6.10 -12.13 -12.49
N LYS A 165 6.23 -11.16 -13.38
CA LYS A 165 6.59 -9.78 -13.04
C LYS A 165 5.63 -8.80 -13.71
N TYR A 166 5.17 -7.82 -12.95
CA TYR A 166 4.41 -6.69 -13.51
C TYR A 166 5.39 -5.60 -13.95
N LEU A 167 5.29 -5.23 -15.20
CA LEU A 167 6.06 -4.17 -15.82
C LEU A 167 5.12 -3.00 -16.10
N ARG A 168 5.45 -1.83 -15.57
CA ARG A 168 4.76 -0.59 -15.88
C ARG A 168 5.58 0.18 -16.89
N LEU A 169 5.08 0.27 -18.12
CA LEU A 169 5.76 0.87 -19.26
C LEU A 169 5.04 2.16 -19.65
N PRO A 170 5.69 3.32 -19.56
CA PRO A 170 5.15 4.56 -20.13
C PRO A 170 5.20 4.44 -21.66
N LEU A 171 4.06 4.61 -22.31
CA LEU A 171 3.96 4.51 -23.76
C LEU A 171 4.29 5.86 -24.41
N PRO A 172 5.37 5.96 -25.21
CA PRO A 172 5.67 7.15 -25.99
C PRO A 172 4.67 7.35 -27.12
N ALA A 173 4.72 8.51 -27.79
CA ALA A 173 4.01 8.74 -29.02
C ALA A 173 4.68 7.93 -30.15
N GLY A 174 3.91 7.23 -30.97
CA GLY A 174 4.42 6.46 -32.11
C GLY A 174 3.31 6.16 -33.09
N GLU A 175 3.66 5.84 -34.33
CA GLU A 175 2.70 5.56 -35.39
C GLU A 175 2.12 4.15 -35.32
N THR A 176 2.84 3.21 -34.71
CA THR A 176 2.38 1.82 -34.57
C THR A 176 2.51 1.32 -33.13
N PRO A 177 1.65 0.40 -32.68
CA PRO A 177 1.73 -0.20 -31.35
C PRO A 177 3.08 -0.87 -31.07
N GLN A 178 3.63 -1.55 -32.07
CA GLN A 178 4.93 -2.22 -31.98
C GLN A 178 6.06 -1.23 -31.75
N GLN A 179 6.08 -0.10 -32.45
CA GLN A 179 7.06 0.95 -32.30
C GLN A 179 6.98 1.59 -30.90
N ARG A 180 5.75 1.87 -30.42
CA ARG A 180 5.51 2.42 -29.07
C ARG A 180 6.02 1.49 -27.96
N LEU A 181 5.83 0.18 -28.13
CA LEU A 181 6.32 -0.83 -27.18
C LEU A 181 7.85 -0.96 -27.24
N ALA A 182 8.44 -0.97 -28.44
CA ALA A 182 9.89 -1.04 -28.62
C ALA A 182 10.61 0.18 -28.04
N GLU A 183 10.08 1.39 -28.24
CA GLU A 183 10.60 2.61 -27.62
C GLU A 183 10.41 2.63 -26.09
N ALA A 184 9.39 1.94 -25.57
CA ALA A 184 9.21 1.73 -24.13
C ALA A 184 10.15 0.64 -23.57
N GLY A 185 11.01 0.01 -24.39
CA GLY A 185 11.97 -1.00 -23.98
C GLY A 185 11.41 -2.43 -24.01
N LEU A 186 10.34 -2.69 -24.77
CA LEU A 186 9.72 -3.99 -24.86
C LEU A 186 9.63 -4.42 -26.34
N GLU A 187 10.48 -5.32 -26.79
CA GLU A 187 10.33 -5.97 -28.09
C GLU A 187 9.36 -7.15 -27.98
N VAL A 188 8.28 -7.09 -28.75
CA VAL A 188 7.25 -8.12 -28.78
C VAL A 188 7.25 -8.73 -30.17
N SER A 189 7.67 -9.98 -30.28
CA SER A 189 7.55 -10.77 -31.51
C SER A 189 6.26 -11.61 -31.43
N PRO A 190 5.42 -11.61 -32.46
CA PRO A 190 4.26 -12.49 -32.51
C PRO A 190 4.66 -13.88 -33.03
N PRO A 191 4.77 -14.89 -32.19
CA PRO A 191 4.78 -16.27 -32.66
C PRO A 191 3.49 -16.96 -32.23
N GLY A 192 2.64 -17.30 -33.14
CA GLY A 192 1.46 -18.14 -32.89
C GLY A 192 0.57 -17.64 -31.76
N ASP A 193 0.15 -18.53 -30.88
CA ASP A 193 -0.79 -18.26 -29.76
C ASP A 193 -0.14 -17.67 -28.48
N GLN A 194 1.18 -17.48 -28.43
CA GLN A 194 1.89 -16.92 -27.29
C GLN A 194 2.76 -15.72 -27.70
N LEU A 195 2.57 -14.59 -27.05
CA LEU A 195 3.45 -13.43 -27.16
C LEU A 195 4.74 -13.73 -26.38
N VAL A 196 5.88 -13.78 -27.08
CA VAL A 196 7.20 -13.85 -26.47
C VAL A 196 7.72 -12.44 -26.32
N VAL A 197 8.10 -12.08 -25.10
CA VAL A 197 8.67 -10.78 -24.77
C VAL A 197 10.16 -10.94 -24.65
N ASP A 198 10.91 -10.34 -25.57
CA ASP A 198 12.36 -10.23 -25.48
C ASP A 198 12.72 -8.90 -24.82
N PHE A 199 13.54 -8.95 -23.78
CA PHE A 199 14.06 -7.75 -23.13
C PHE A 199 15.27 -7.23 -23.90
N VAL A 200 15.18 -6.01 -24.40
CA VAL A 200 16.35 -5.27 -24.85
C VAL A 200 17.01 -4.62 -23.63
N ASN A 201 18.29 -4.90 -23.43
CA ASN A 201 19.13 -4.30 -22.38
C ASN A 201 19.39 -2.82 -22.63
#